data_32a8f853693eebe9fe0e07f4e6f712d6
#
_entry.id   32a8f853693eebe9fe0e07f4e6f712d6
#
_cell.length_a   1.000
_cell.length_b   1.000
_cell.length_c   1.000
_cell.angle_alpha   90.00
_cell.angle_beta   90.00
_cell.angle_gamma   90.00
#
_symmetry.space_group_name_H-M   'P 1'
#
loop_
_entity.id
_entity.type
_entity.pdbx_description
1 polymer ?
#
loop_
_entity_poly.entity_id
_entity_poly.type
_entity_poly.pdbx_seq_one_letter_code
_entity_poly.pdbx_strand_id
1 'polypeptide(L)' 'MSIRYGFNYHTDENISNLAMIIMQKANALKPDYLEIDGLAHEIIKYCQQGMKYNERK' A
#
# COMPACT_ATOMS: atom_id res chain seq x y z
N MET A 1 6.46 11.01 18.22
CA MET A 1 5.90 10.15 17.51
C MET A 1 4.52 10.39 17.28
N SER A 2 4.18 10.28 16.24
CA SER A 2 2.90 10.57 15.97
C SER A 2 2.06 9.46 16.32
N ILE A 3 1.00 9.75 16.86
CA ILE A 3 0.08 8.80 17.18
C ILE A 3 -0.84 8.64 16.06
N ARG A 4 -1.14 7.45 15.77
CA ARG A 4 -2.01 7.20 14.67
C ARG A 4 -3.40 7.10 15.11
N TYR A 5 -3.88 7.97 15.80
CA TYR A 5 -5.21 7.98 16.33
C TYR A 5 -6.15 7.11 15.56
N GLY A 6 -6.42 5.96 16.04
CA GLY A 6 -7.36 5.10 15.41
C GLY A 6 -6.96 4.60 14.06
N PHE A 7 -5.87 5.02 13.56
CA PHE A 7 -5.43 4.62 12.25
C PHE A 7 -4.89 3.21 12.30
N ASN A 8 -5.19 2.44 11.29
CA ASN A 8 -4.70 1.08 11.26
C ASN A 8 -3.21 1.08 10.96
N TYR A 9 -2.44 0.83 11.97
CA TYR A 9 -1.01 0.82 11.89
C TYR A 9 -0.50 -0.16 10.84
N HIS A 10 -1.14 -1.33 10.77
CA HIS A 10 -0.71 -2.33 9.81
C HIS A 10 -1.03 -1.93 8.38
N THR A 11 -2.03 -1.09 8.20
CA THR A 11 -2.36 -0.61 6.87
C THR A 11 -1.20 0.19 6.30
N ASP A 12 -0.64 1.09 7.10
CA ASP A 12 0.51 1.88 6.64
C ASP A 12 1.68 0.98 6.30
N GLU A 13 1.94 0.02 7.15
CA GLU A 13 3.06 -0.86 6.96
C GLU A 13 2.87 -1.69 5.70
N ASN A 14 1.67 -2.16 5.47
CA ASN A 14 1.38 -2.94 4.28
C ASN A 14 1.54 -2.13 3.02
N ILE A 15 1.09 -0.89 3.03
CA ILE A 15 1.26 -0.02 1.87
C ILE A 15 2.73 0.19 1.59
N SER A 16 3.50 0.44 2.63
CA SER A 16 4.92 0.69 2.47
C SER A 16 5.64 -0.53 1.91
N ASN A 17 5.32 -1.70 2.43
CA ASN A 17 5.95 -2.92 1.97
C ASN A 17 5.60 -3.22 0.53
N LEU A 18 4.33 -3.04 0.16
CA LEU A 18 3.92 -3.28 -1.21
C LEU A 18 4.59 -2.30 -2.17
N ALA A 19 4.73 -1.06 -1.75
CA ALA A 19 5.38 -0.07 -2.60
C ALA A 19 6.84 -0.45 -2.84
N MET A 20 7.51 -0.96 -1.82
CA MET A 20 8.88 -1.40 -1.99
C MET A 20 8.98 -2.57 -2.96
N ILE A 21 8.06 -3.50 -2.85
CA ILE A 21 8.06 -4.65 -3.74
C ILE A 21 7.81 -4.19 -5.17
N ILE A 22 6.88 -3.28 -5.35
CA ILE A 22 6.61 -2.75 -6.69
C ILE A 22 7.85 -2.10 -7.26
N MET A 23 8.55 -1.33 -6.45
CA MET A 23 9.75 -0.66 -6.91
C MET A 23 10.80 -1.67 -7.37
N GLN A 24 10.98 -2.73 -6.61
CA GLN A 24 11.94 -3.75 -6.96
C GLN A 24 11.55 -4.45 -8.25
N LYS A 25 10.28 -4.76 -8.41
CA LYS A 25 9.85 -5.47 -9.60
C LYS A 25 9.86 -4.59 -10.83
N ALA A 26 9.60 -3.31 -10.65
CA ALA A 26 9.64 -2.38 -11.78
C ALA A 26 11.06 -2.16 -12.26
N ASN A 27 12.03 -2.34 -11.39
CA ASN A 27 13.43 -2.17 -11.77
C ASN A 27 14.08 -3.41 -12.34
N ALA A 28 13.32 -4.48 -12.49
CA ALA A 28 13.85 -5.69 -13.08
C ALA A 28 14.10 -5.48 -14.57
N LEU A 29 14.94 -6.33 -15.13
CA LEU A 29 15.22 -6.22 -16.55
C LEU A 29 13.98 -6.44 -17.40
N LYS A 30 13.12 -7.33 -16.96
CA LYS A 30 11.88 -7.60 -17.66
C LYS A 30 10.74 -7.55 -16.65
N PRO A 31 10.20 -6.37 -16.41
CA PRO A 31 9.16 -6.26 -15.40
C PRO A 31 7.91 -7.02 -15.83
N ASP A 32 7.30 -7.67 -14.86
CA ASP A 32 6.04 -8.33 -15.08
C ASP A 32 4.93 -7.34 -14.72
N TYR A 33 4.40 -6.70 -15.73
CA TYR A 33 3.42 -5.63 -15.47
C TYR A 33 2.13 -6.16 -14.87
N LEU A 34 1.79 -7.39 -15.19
CA LEU A 34 0.59 -7.98 -14.61
C LEU A 34 0.75 -8.13 -13.10
N GLU A 35 1.90 -8.57 -12.68
CA GLU A 35 2.17 -8.72 -11.27
C GLU A 35 2.20 -7.37 -10.57
N ILE A 36 2.84 -6.39 -11.20
CA ILE A 36 2.91 -5.05 -10.65
C ILE A 36 1.50 -4.47 -10.53
N ASP A 37 0.68 -4.68 -11.53
CA ASP A 37 -0.69 -4.20 -11.52
C ASP A 37 -1.46 -4.80 -10.34
N GLY A 38 -1.27 -6.09 -10.08
CA GLY A 38 -1.93 -6.73 -8.95
C GLY A 38 -1.49 -6.15 -7.63
N LEU A 39 -0.19 -5.88 -7.49
CA LEU A 39 0.32 -5.28 -6.27
C LEU A 39 -0.22 -3.87 -6.08
N ALA A 40 -0.33 -3.12 -7.17
CA ALA A 40 -0.88 -1.77 -7.09
C ALA A 40 -2.32 -1.79 -6.64
N HIS A 41 -3.09 -2.78 -7.08
CA HIS A 41 -4.47 -2.90 -6.65
C HIS A 41 -4.57 -3.20 -5.17
N GLU A 42 -3.61 -3.96 -4.64
CA GLU A 42 -3.58 -4.21 -3.21
C GLU A 42 -3.35 -2.91 -2.45
N ILE A 43 -2.46 -2.08 -2.95
CA ILE A 43 -2.22 -0.79 -2.31
C ILE A 43 -3.48 0.05 -2.31
N ILE A 44 -4.20 0.05 -3.42
CA ILE A 44 -5.43 0.82 -3.51
C ILE A 44 -6.43 0.36 -2.46
N LYS A 45 -6.53 -0.93 -2.25
CA LYS A 45 -7.44 -1.45 -1.23
C LYS A 45 -7.08 -0.92 0.15
N TYR A 46 -5.81 -0.94 0.49
CA TYR A 46 -5.38 -0.44 1.79
C TYR A 46 -5.60 1.06 1.89
N CYS A 47 -5.40 1.78 0.79
CA CYS A 47 -5.65 3.21 0.81
C CYS A 47 -7.11 3.49 1.08
N GLN A 48 -7.99 2.70 0.49
CA GLN A 48 -9.42 2.88 0.72
C GLN A 48 -9.79 2.61 2.17
N GLN A 49 -9.15 1.62 2.76
CA GLN A 49 -9.37 1.36 4.17
C GLN A 49 -8.96 2.54 5.02
N GLY A 50 -7.80 3.10 4.71
CA GLY A 50 -7.30 4.24 5.47
C GLY A 50 -8.21 5.44 5.35
N MET A 51 -8.67 5.72 4.13
CA MET A 51 -9.56 6.85 3.92
C MET A 51 -10.87 6.67 4.66
N LYS A 52 -11.40 5.47 4.60
CA LYS A 52 -12.64 5.17 5.27
C LYS A 52 -12.50 5.35 6.77
N TYR A 53 -11.38 4.91 7.30
CA TYR A 53 -11.14 5.03 8.71
C TYR A 53 -11.10 6.49 9.13
N ASN A 54 -10.45 7.31 8.34
CA ASN A 54 -10.36 8.73 8.64
C ASN A 54 -11.71 9.42 8.55
N GLU A 55 -12.54 8.98 7.64
CA GLU A 55 -13.84 9.59 7.51
C GLU A 55 -14.72 9.39 8.73
N ARG A 56 -14.44 8.35 9.47
CA ARG A 56 -15.26 8.08 10.63
C ARG A 56 -14.98 8.97 11.79
N LYS A 57 -13.94 9.75 11.70
CA LYS A 57 -13.64 10.67 12.75
C LYS A 57 -14.53 11.87 12.66
#